data_58c7b70d106bf661a180f666f519276a
#
_entry.id   58c7b70d106bf661a180f666f519276a
#
_cell.length_a   1.000
_cell.length_b   1.000
_cell.length_c   1.000
_cell.angle_alpha   90.00
_cell.angle_beta   90.00
_cell.angle_gamma   90.00
#
_symmetry.space_group_name_H-M   'P 1'
#
loop_
_entity.id
_entity.type
_entity.pdbx_description
1 polymer ?
#
loop_
_entity_poly.entity_id
_entity_poly.type
_entity_poly.pdbx_seq_one_letter_code
_entity_poly.pdbx_strand_id
1 'polypeptide(L)'
;MQQTTTATTALLLTATITFAGGIERQGDPSQILFEEGRNYLEFSAITVNPTISGNPLPGIPAGPTGNIANSYQTYALGYKHQLNDRIALALVIDEPVGASLAYTSPLAFFGGSSAEVSSIAYTGMAKYRVNERFSVYGGLRLVGVDGDITVNSPVTISSPYNLSVSKDYQVGYLAGVAYEIPDIALRIAATYESKTTHDFRDNTGAPFEVEIPQSFTLHAQTGIAPKTLLFGSARWREWSKFNVQPPDFLTFVPGVGPKNRPVASGTSNIWTYELGAGHKFTDNWSGAAAIGYEKDLGDTVGNFSGTDGYISYGLAVSYETDDWKVTTGVRYIDLGSADSSVTSFSGNSAVSAGVKVSYTF
;
A
#
# COMPACT_ATOMS: atom_id res chain seq x y z
N MET A 1 20.48 -38.28 -9.54
CA MET A 1 20.94 -36.91 -9.19
C MET A 1 19.72 -36.01 -9.35
N GLN A 2 18.95 -35.83 -8.29
CA GLN A 2 17.85 -34.86 -8.25
C GLN A 2 18.51 -33.49 -8.08
N GLN A 3 18.51 -32.67 -9.11
CA GLN A 3 18.73 -31.25 -8.97
C GLN A 3 17.47 -30.68 -8.33
N THR A 4 17.54 -30.47 -7.03
CA THR A 4 16.58 -29.58 -6.34
C THR A 4 16.83 -28.18 -6.90
N THR A 5 16.01 -27.80 -7.88
CA THR A 5 15.89 -26.40 -8.31
C THR A 5 15.23 -25.67 -7.15
N THR A 6 16.02 -25.11 -6.25
CA THR A 6 15.54 -24.12 -5.30
C THR A 6 14.96 -22.96 -6.11
N ALA A 7 13.64 -22.87 -6.18
CA ALA A 7 12.93 -21.76 -6.76
C ALA A 7 13.22 -20.56 -5.87
N THR A 8 14.20 -19.75 -6.25
CA THR A 8 14.51 -18.50 -5.57
C THR A 8 13.31 -17.59 -5.75
N THR A 9 12.48 -17.48 -4.73
CA THR A 9 11.41 -16.50 -4.68
C THR A 9 12.05 -15.12 -4.69
N ALA A 10 12.18 -14.54 -5.88
CA ALA A 10 12.59 -13.15 -6.04
C ALA A 10 11.39 -12.28 -5.63
N LEU A 11 11.10 -12.23 -4.33
CA LEU A 11 10.24 -11.20 -3.81
C LEU A 11 11.05 -9.90 -3.91
N LEU A 12 10.82 -9.15 -4.98
CA LEU A 12 11.10 -7.73 -4.96
C LEU A 12 10.52 -7.17 -3.67
N LEU A 13 11.18 -6.19 -3.11
CA LEU A 13 10.58 -5.28 -2.14
C LEU A 13 9.30 -4.72 -2.79
N THR A 14 8.24 -5.51 -2.73
CA THR A 14 6.92 -5.09 -3.15
C THR A 14 6.31 -4.25 -2.04
N ALA A 15 6.98 -3.14 -1.71
CA ALA A 15 6.20 -2.01 -1.32
C ALA A 15 5.48 -1.62 -2.61
N THR A 16 4.31 -2.14 -2.81
CA THR A 16 3.35 -1.52 -3.68
C THR A 16 3.02 -0.20 -3.02
N ILE A 17 3.85 0.81 -3.31
CA ILE A 17 3.50 2.17 -3.00
C ILE A 17 2.41 2.48 -4.01
N THR A 18 1.21 2.13 -3.67
CA THR A 18 0.03 2.51 -4.42
C THR A 18 -0.30 3.92 -3.94
N PHE A 19 0.02 4.90 -4.74
CA PHE A 19 -0.50 6.26 -4.55
C PHE A 19 -1.98 6.36 -4.96
N ALA A 20 -2.59 5.26 -5.34
CA ALA A 20 -4.01 5.15 -5.58
C ALA A 20 -4.80 5.42 -4.31
N GLY A 21 -5.47 6.52 -4.28
CA GLY A 21 -6.08 7.04 -3.05
C GLY A 21 -5.09 7.60 -2.03
N GLY A 22 -3.77 7.54 -2.26
CA GLY A 22 -2.71 8.21 -1.49
C GLY A 22 -2.37 7.59 -0.13
N ILE A 23 -3.02 6.52 0.30
CA ILE A 23 -2.85 6.00 1.66
C ILE A 23 -2.45 4.52 1.79
N GLU A 24 -2.39 3.72 0.73
CA GLU A 24 -1.93 2.33 0.83
C GLU A 24 -0.40 2.25 0.96
N ARG A 25 0.12 1.51 1.95
CA ARG A 25 1.57 1.40 2.21
C ARG A 25 2.12 -0.01 2.12
N GLN A 26 1.29 -1.04 2.28
CA GLN A 26 1.71 -2.44 2.27
C GLN A 26 0.82 -3.30 1.38
N GLY A 27 1.41 -4.34 0.80
CA GLY A 27 0.73 -5.30 -0.04
C GLY A 27 0.05 -6.43 0.74
N ASP A 28 -0.15 -7.57 0.07
CA ASP A 28 -0.76 -8.77 0.60
C ASP A 28 0.18 -9.51 1.58
N PRO A 29 -0.13 -9.59 2.88
CA PRO A 29 0.71 -10.24 3.88
C PRO A 29 0.76 -11.77 3.73
N SER A 30 -0.15 -12.38 2.97
CA SER A 30 -0.24 -13.83 2.82
C SER A 30 0.96 -14.46 2.10
N GLN A 31 1.77 -13.64 1.41
CA GLN A 31 2.91 -14.14 0.64
C GLN A 31 3.97 -14.83 1.51
N ILE A 32 4.09 -14.46 2.78
CA ILE A 32 4.99 -15.14 3.74
C ILE A 32 4.67 -16.63 3.92
N LEU A 33 3.41 -17.04 3.72
CA LEU A 33 3.00 -18.45 3.82
C LEU A 33 3.63 -19.35 2.75
N PHE A 34 4.26 -18.79 1.74
CA PHE A 34 4.89 -19.48 0.62
C PHE A 34 6.42 -19.42 0.67
N GLU A 35 6.99 -18.77 1.68
CA GLU A 35 8.45 -18.78 1.88
C GLU A 35 8.92 -20.16 2.30
N GLU A 36 10.15 -20.50 1.93
CA GLU A 36 10.75 -21.81 2.18
C GLU A 36 11.19 -22.00 3.64
N GLY A 37 11.62 -23.21 3.98
CA GLY A 37 12.14 -23.55 5.30
C GLY A 37 11.04 -23.87 6.33
N ARG A 38 11.47 -24.45 7.45
CA ARG A 38 10.57 -24.79 8.55
C ARG A 38 10.20 -23.56 9.35
N ASN A 39 11.17 -22.75 9.70
CA ASN A 39 11.01 -21.46 10.32
C ASN A 39 11.56 -20.38 9.38
N TYR A 40 10.82 -19.34 9.19
CA TYR A 40 11.21 -18.20 8.38
C TYR A 40 10.86 -16.93 9.11
N LEU A 41 11.83 -16.05 9.29
CA LEU A 41 11.69 -14.75 9.91
C LEU A 41 12.10 -13.69 8.88
N GLU A 42 11.33 -12.63 8.74
CA GLU A 42 11.71 -11.50 7.89
C GLU A 42 11.47 -10.16 8.57
N PHE A 43 12.31 -9.22 8.26
CA PHE A 43 12.14 -7.80 8.58
C PHE A 43 12.37 -6.98 7.32
N SER A 44 11.51 -6.01 7.09
CA SER A 44 11.67 -5.04 6.00
C SER A 44 11.54 -3.60 6.49
N ALA A 45 12.31 -2.72 5.88
CA ALA A 45 12.27 -1.28 6.07
C ALA A 45 12.36 -0.59 4.71
N ILE A 46 11.44 0.34 4.46
CA ILE A 46 11.35 1.06 3.20
C ILE A 46 11.22 2.55 3.50
N THR A 47 11.96 3.37 2.80
CA THR A 47 11.81 4.82 2.79
C THR A 47 11.24 5.27 1.46
N VAL A 48 10.38 6.28 1.50
CA VAL A 48 9.71 6.85 0.34
C VAL A 48 9.84 8.36 0.37
N ASN A 49 10.27 8.93 -0.75
CA ASN A 49 10.45 10.35 -0.92
C ASN A 49 9.59 10.84 -2.11
N PRO A 50 8.33 11.23 -1.88
CA PRO A 50 7.46 11.75 -2.91
C PRO A 50 7.69 13.25 -3.14
N THR A 51 7.44 13.67 -4.38
CA THR A 51 7.34 15.07 -4.78
C THR A 51 6.00 15.25 -5.47
N ILE A 52 5.06 15.91 -4.79
CA ILE A 52 3.72 16.18 -5.29
C ILE A 52 3.47 17.68 -5.19
N SER A 53 3.33 18.35 -6.32
CA SER A 53 3.12 19.78 -6.39
C SER A 53 2.09 20.14 -7.46
N GLY A 54 1.43 21.27 -7.26
CA GLY A 54 0.40 21.72 -8.20
C GLY A 54 0.30 23.24 -8.28
N ASN A 55 -0.40 23.67 -9.31
CA ASN A 55 -0.73 25.06 -9.57
C ASN A 55 -2.23 25.29 -9.42
N PRO A 56 -2.68 26.47 -9.01
CA PRO A 56 -4.09 26.75 -8.92
C PRO A 56 -4.77 26.65 -10.30
N LEU A 57 -6.00 26.16 -10.31
CA LEU A 57 -6.83 26.17 -11.53
C LEU A 57 -7.13 27.60 -11.96
N PRO A 58 -7.39 27.86 -13.25
CA PRO A 58 -7.74 29.19 -13.75
C PRO A 58 -8.90 29.83 -12.98
N GLY A 59 -8.69 31.06 -12.51
CA GLY A 59 -9.68 31.81 -11.74
C GLY A 59 -9.65 31.57 -10.23
N ILE A 60 -8.82 30.65 -9.74
CA ILE A 60 -8.61 30.46 -8.29
C ILE A 60 -7.54 31.47 -7.81
N PRO A 61 -7.86 32.36 -6.86
CA PRO A 61 -6.93 33.37 -6.35
C PRO A 61 -5.97 32.76 -5.31
N ALA A 62 -5.06 31.93 -5.77
CA ALA A 62 -4.07 31.25 -4.95
C ALA A 62 -2.73 31.12 -5.69
N GLY A 63 -1.66 30.77 -4.98
CA GLY A 63 -0.36 30.44 -5.53
C GLY A 63 -0.12 28.93 -5.63
N PRO A 64 1.06 28.53 -6.14
CA PRO A 64 1.48 27.13 -6.20
C PRO A 64 1.52 26.48 -4.82
N THR A 65 1.26 25.16 -4.77
CA THR A 65 1.25 24.42 -3.51
C THR A 65 2.64 24.21 -2.91
N GLY A 66 3.70 24.20 -3.73
CA GLY A 66 4.96 23.57 -3.38
C GLY A 66 4.80 22.05 -3.28
N ASN A 67 5.82 21.35 -2.77
CA ASN A 67 5.69 19.93 -2.47
C ASN A 67 4.80 19.76 -1.24
N ILE A 68 3.67 19.05 -1.40
CA ILE A 68 2.73 18.77 -0.31
C ILE A 68 2.98 17.42 0.36
N ALA A 69 3.74 16.52 -0.24
CA ALA A 69 3.97 15.19 0.28
C ALA A 69 5.24 15.16 1.15
N ASN A 70 5.13 14.60 2.35
CA ASN A 70 6.27 14.37 3.22
C ASN A 70 6.90 13.00 2.92
N SER A 71 8.21 12.90 3.15
CA SER A 71 8.92 11.61 3.15
C SER A 71 8.46 10.78 4.34
N TYR A 72 8.35 9.46 4.15
CA TYR A 72 7.97 8.55 5.22
C TYR A 72 8.75 7.24 5.15
N GLN A 73 8.69 6.49 6.24
CA GLN A 73 9.22 5.15 6.35
C GLN A 73 8.10 4.19 6.71
N THR A 74 8.24 2.93 6.28
CA THR A 74 7.32 1.85 6.65
C THR A 74 8.11 0.60 6.97
N TYR A 75 7.60 -0.18 7.92
CA TYR A 75 8.26 -1.37 8.45
C TYR A 75 7.30 -2.56 8.42
N ALA A 76 7.88 -3.75 8.22
CA ALA A 76 7.15 -4.99 8.43
C ALA A 76 8.03 -6.04 9.09
N LEU A 77 7.41 -6.86 9.92
CA LEU A 77 8.00 -8.03 10.56
C LEU A 77 7.11 -9.23 10.29
N GLY A 78 7.69 -10.32 9.80
CA GLY A 78 6.98 -11.54 9.49
C GLY A 78 7.65 -12.76 10.08
N TYR A 79 6.87 -13.70 10.62
CA TYR A 79 7.33 -15.01 11.05
C TYR A 79 6.42 -16.10 10.51
N LYS A 80 7.02 -17.13 9.88
CA LYS A 80 6.32 -18.33 9.42
C LYS A 80 6.89 -19.57 10.10
N HIS A 81 6.00 -20.48 10.51
CA HIS A 81 6.35 -21.80 11.03
C HIS A 81 5.62 -22.90 10.26
N GLN A 82 6.39 -23.83 9.67
CA GLN A 82 5.84 -25.03 9.07
C GLN A 82 5.61 -26.09 10.17
N LEU A 83 4.36 -26.22 10.62
CA LEU A 83 3.99 -27.13 11.71
C LEU A 83 4.18 -28.59 11.31
N ASN A 84 3.77 -28.95 10.08
CA ASN A 84 3.95 -30.26 9.46
C ASN A 84 3.87 -30.10 7.93
N ASP A 85 3.93 -31.21 7.17
CA ASP A 85 3.96 -31.18 5.70
C ASP A 85 2.73 -30.52 5.06
N ARG A 86 1.63 -30.35 5.81
CA ARG A 86 0.37 -29.79 5.32
C ARG A 86 0.01 -28.44 5.89
N ILE A 87 0.51 -28.09 7.07
CA ILE A 87 0.07 -26.90 7.80
C ILE A 87 1.25 -25.95 8.03
N ALA A 88 1.11 -24.72 7.58
CA ALA A 88 1.98 -23.62 7.93
C ALA A 88 1.18 -22.54 8.67
N LEU A 89 1.80 -21.92 9.65
CA LEU A 89 1.27 -20.78 10.40
C LEU A 89 2.15 -19.55 10.13
N ALA A 90 1.57 -18.36 10.14
CA ALA A 90 2.33 -17.13 10.03
C ALA A 90 1.73 -16.01 10.88
N LEU A 91 2.61 -15.11 11.31
CA LEU A 91 2.26 -13.84 11.92
C LEU A 91 2.99 -12.73 11.16
N VAL A 92 2.26 -11.68 10.77
CA VAL A 92 2.82 -10.49 10.14
C VAL A 92 2.38 -9.27 10.93
N ILE A 93 3.31 -8.35 11.17
CA ILE A 93 3.07 -7.03 11.73
C ILE A 93 3.51 -6.03 10.68
N ASP A 94 2.60 -5.19 10.21
CA ASP A 94 2.84 -4.24 9.13
C ASP A 94 2.05 -2.93 9.29
N GLU A 95 2.29 -1.98 8.41
CA GLU A 95 1.59 -0.70 8.33
C GLU A 95 0.78 -0.63 7.02
N PRO A 96 -0.47 -1.13 6.98
CA PRO A 96 -1.22 -1.29 5.72
C PRO A 96 -1.59 0.02 5.04
N VAL A 97 -1.86 1.06 5.80
CA VAL A 97 -2.25 2.37 5.29
C VAL A 97 -1.56 3.49 6.05
N GLY A 98 -1.43 4.65 5.42
CA GLY A 98 -0.89 5.84 6.06
C GLY A 98 -0.77 7.01 5.08
N ALA A 99 -0.87 8.22 5.60
CA ALA A 99 -0.68 9.45 4.84
C ALA A 99 0.23 10.39 5.63
N SER A 100 1.05 11.16 4.94
CA SER A 100 1.80 12.25 5.55
C SER A 100 1.97 13.35 4.50
N LEU A 101 1.24 14.44 4.69
CA LEU A 101 1.27 15.58 3.78
C LEU A 101 1.01 16.90 4.49
N ALA A 102 1.54 17.98 3.92
CA ALA A 102 1.36 19.34 4.43
C ALA A 102 1.47 20.38 3.31
N TYR A 103 0.52 21.29 3.24
CA TYR A 103 0.56 22.47 2.39
C TYR A 103 1.41 23.56 3.06
N THR A 104 2.71 23.52 2.84
CA THR A 104 3.66 24.47 3.47
C THR A 104 3.66 25.85 2.82
N SER A 105 3.21 25.98 1.57
CA SER A 105 3.09 27.28 0.89
C SER A 105 1.92 28.08 1.46
N PRO A 106 2.15 29.24 2.07
CA PRO A 106 1.06 30.07 2.61
C PRO A 106 0.19 30.70 1.51
N LEU A 107 0.65 30.68 0.26
CA LEU A 107 -0.08 31.21 -0.89
C LEU A 107 -1.01 30.19 -1.53
N ALA A 108 -0.87 28.91 -1.20
CA ALA A 108 -1.76 27.86 -1.70
C ALA A 108 -3.17 28.02 -1.15
N PHE A 109 -4.18 27.56 -1.88
CA PHE A 109 -5.59 27.63 -1.44
C PHE A 109 -5.82 26.91 -0.10
N PHE A 110 -5.08 25.83 0.15
CA PHE A 110 -5.08 25.07 1.39
C PHE A 110 -3.82 25.31 2.25
N GLY A 111 -3.16 26.48 2.09
CA GLY A 111 -1.93 26.81 2.81
C GLY A 111 -2.08 26.67 4.32
N GLY A 112 -1.19 25.90 4.96
CA GLY A 112 -1.27 25.53 6.37
C GLY A 112 -2.14 24.31 6.68
N SER A 113 -2.71 23.63 5.68
CA SER A 113 -3.39 22.35 5.86
C SER A 113 -2.40 21.19 5.93
N SER A 114 -2.75 20.15 6.69
CA SER A 114 -1.97 18.91 6.81
C SER A 114 -2.86 17.71 7.06
N ALA A 115 -2.38 16.54 6.72
CA ALA A 115 -2.99 15.27 7.13
C ALA A 115 -1.89 14.25 7.44
N GLU A 116 -2.03 13.61 8.59
CA GLU A 116 -1.19 12.51 9.01
C GLU A 116 -2.08 11.35 9.44
N VAL A 117 -1.88 10.18 8.83
CA VAL A 117 -2.61 8.95 9.14
C VAL A 117 -1.59 7.87 9.38
N SER A 118 -1.73 7.18 10.50
CA SER A 118 -0.89 6.05 10.89
C SER A 118 -1.74 4.80 11.04
N SER A 119 -1.14 3.65 10.74
CA SER A 119 -1.78 2.37 11.01
C SER A 119 -0.78 1.33 11.48
N ILE A 120 -1.31 0.30 12.12
CA ILE A 120 -0.59 -0.94 12.43
C ILE A 120 -1.54 -2.10 12.27
N ALA A 121 -1.08 -3.20 11.69
CA ALA A 121 -1.86 -4.41 11.59
C ALA A 121 -1.08 -5.62 12.14
N TYR A 122 -1.80 -6.48 12.84
CA TYR A 122 -1.35 -7.79 13.33
C TYR A 122 -2.15 -8.86 12.60
N THR A 123 -1.51 -9.61 11.71
CA THR A 123 -2.17 -10.61 10.87
C THR A 123 -1.69 -12.01 11.23
N GLY A 124 -2.56 -12.80 11.85
CA GLY A 124 -2.32 -14.23 12.13
C GLY A 124 -2.96 -15.09 11.05
N MET A 125 -2.20 -16.01 10.44
CA MET A 125 -2.62 -16.79 9.28
C MET A 125 -2.27 -18.27 9.41
N ALA A 126 -3.06 -19.11 8.72
CA ALA A 126 -2.77 -20.52 8.53
C ALA A 126 -2.94 -20.90 7.05
N LYS A 127 -2.04 -21.75 6.52
CA LYS A 127 -2.14 -22.37 5.21
C LYS A 127 -2.29 -23.88 5.40
N TYR A 128 -3.25 -24.48 4.68
CA TYR A 128 -3.45 -25.91 4.62
C TYR A 128 -3.24 -26.41 3.19
N ARG A 129 -2.28 -27.31 3.01
CA ARG A 129 -2.02 -28.00 1.74
C ARG A 129 -3.01 -29.15 1.58
N VAL A 130 -3.98 -28.97 0.69
CA VAL A 130 -5.02 -29.97 0.40
C VAL A 130 -4.40 -31.18 -0.31
N ASN A 131 -3.53 -30.94 -1.28
CA ASN A 131 -2.72 -31.93 -1.99
C ASN A 131 -1.39 -31.29 -2.44
N GLU A 132 -0.61 -31.99 -3.28
CA GLU A 132 0.71 -31.53 -3.75
C GLU A 132 0.66 -30.20 -4.53
N ARG A 133 -0.50 -29.83 -5.09
CA ARG A 133 -0.65 -28.66 -5.95
C ARG A 133 -1.57 -27.58 -5.39
N PHE A 134 -2.56 -27.96 -4.56
CA PHE A 134 -3.56 -27.05 -4.05
C PHE A 134 -3.40 -26.76 -2.56
N SER A 135 -3.43 -25.52 -2.20
CA SER A 135 -3.53 -25.05 -0.81
C SER A 135 -4.63 -24.02 -0.64
N VAL A 136 -5.18 -23.98 0.55
CA VAL A 136 -6.10 -22.95 1.03
C VAL A 136 -5.47 -22.25 2.22
N TYR A 137 -5.72 -20.99 2.39
CA TYR A 137 -5.21 -20.24 3.53
C TYR A 137 -6.19 -19.17 3.98
N GLY A 138 -6.00 -18.73 5.20
CA GLY A 138 -6.81 -17.66 5.76
C GLY A 138 -6.27 -17.19 7.09
N GLY A 139 -6.81 -16.08 7.58
CA GLY A 139 -6.35 -15.50 8.83
C GLY A 139 -7.24 -14.38 9.33
N LEU A 140 -6.94 -13.93 10.55
CA LEU A 140 -7.53 -12.77 11.17
C LEU A 140 -6.52 -11.64 11.19
N ARG A 141 -7.02 -10.43 11.02
CA ARG A 141 -6.23 -9.20 10.97
C ARG A 141 -6.80 -8.19 11.95
N LEU A 142 -6.03 -7.78 12.95
CA LEU A 142 -6.35 -6.68 13.84
C LEU A 142 -5.68 -5.42 13.32
N VAL A 143 -6.47 -4.47 12.83
CA VAL A 143 -6.00 -3.22 12.22
C VAL A 143 -6.30 -2.06 13.13
N GLY A 144 -5.27 -1.32 13.55
CA GLY A 144 -5.39 -0.06 14.29
C GLY A 144 -5.10 1.13 13.38
N VAL A 145 -5.95 2.15 13.41
CA VAL A 145 -5.81 3.38 12.62
C VAL A 145 -6.03 4.59 13.51
N ASP A 146 -5.18 5.60 13.37
CA ASP A 146 -5.30 6.93 13.97
C ASP A 146 -4.93 8.02 12.99
N GLY A 147 -5.23 9.28 13.29
CA GLY A 147 -4.83 10.37 12.42
C GLY A 147 -5.11 11.76 12.95
N ASP A 148 -4.38 12.71 12.40
CA ASP A 148 -4.47 14.14 12.66
C ASP A 148 -4.68 14.88 11.33
N ILE A 149 -5.69 15.74 11.28
CA ILE A 149 -6.02 16.52 10.08
C ILE A 149 -6.21 17.97 10.45
N THR A 150 -5.55 18.85 9.71
CA THR A 150 -5.80 20.30 9.74
C THR A 150 -6.27 20.72 8.36
N VAL A 151 -7.42 21.38 8.27
CA VAL A 151 -7.92 21.98 7.03
C VAL A 151 -8.00 23.48 7.19
N ASN A 152 -7.14 24.20 6.49
CA ASN A 152 -7.13 25.65 6.43
C ASN A 152 -7.45 26.10 5.01
N SER A 153 -8.62 26.69 4.80
CA SER A 153 -9.03 27.20 3.50
C SER A 153 -10.08 28.31 3.62
N PRO A 154 -10.20 29.18 2.63
CA PRO A 154 -11.20 30.27 2.64
C PRO A 154 -12.66 29.79 2.66
N VAL A 155 -12.91 28.53 2.28
CA VAL A 155 -14.26 27.95 2.24
C VAL A 155 -14.59 27.08 3.46
N THR A 156 -13.61 26.79 4.31
CA THR A 156 -13.83 26.02 5.54
C THR A 156 -14.44 26.92 6.62
N ILE A 157 -15.60 26.54 7.13
CA ILE A 157 -16.22 27.22 8.27
C ILE A 157 -15.41 26.83 9.52
N SER A 158 -15.11 27.81 10.36
CA SER A 158 -14.19 27.65 11.52
C SER A 158 -12.77 27.23 11.10
N SER A 159 -12.22 27.89 10.07
CA SER A 159 -10.84 27.66 9.62
C SER A 159 -9.81 28.28 10.61
N PRO A 160 -8.70 27.57 10.97
CA PRO A 160 -8.45 26.18 10.59
C PRO A 160 -9.35 25.19 11.35
N TYR A 161 -9.85 24.18 10.63
CA TYR A 161 -10.48 23.03 11.22
C TYR A 161 -9.41 22.02 11.62
N ASN A 162 -9.40 21.58 12.87
CA ASN A 162 -8.45 20.59 13.38
C ASN A 162 -9.25 19.37 13.89
N LEU A 163 -8.84 18.19 13.50
CA LEU A 163 -9.38 16.92 13.96
C LEU A 163 -8.23 16.01 14.36
N SER A 164 -8.31 15.46 15.57
CA SER A 164 -7.40 14.39 16.04
C SER A 164 -8.24 13.20 16.49
N VAL A 165 -7.97 12.04 15.94
CA VAL A 165 -8.66 10.81 16.29
C VAL A 165 -7.68 9.80 16.88
N SER A 166 -8.04 9.26 18.06
CA SER A 166 -7.25 8.23 18.73
C SER A 166 -7.33 6.91 17.98
N LYS A 167 -6.31 6.07 18.16
CA LYS A 167 -6.21 4.77 17.49
C LYS A 167 -7.41 3.88 17.82
N ASP A 168 -8.16 3.52 16.78
CA ASP A 168 -9.24 2.55 16.82
C ASP A 168 -8.80 1.23 16.20
N TYR A 169 -9.12 0.12 16.86
CA TYR A 169 -8.73 -1.22 16.43
C TYR A 169 -9.95 -2.02 15.96
N GLN A 170 -9.90 -2.49 14.72
CA GLN A 170 -10.95 -3.29 14.11
C GLN A 170 -10.43 -4.62 13.59
N VAL A 171 -11.28 -5.65 13.63
CA VAL A 171 -10.93 -6.99 13.15
C VAL A 171 -11.42 -7.17 11.73
N GLY A 172 -10.48 -7.52 10.86
CA GLY A 172 -10.74 -8.02 9.51
C GLY A 172 -10.30 -9.47 9.37
N TYR A 173 -10.47 -10.02 8.19
CA TYR A 173 -9.98 -11.35 7.83
C TYR A 173 -9.43 -11.35 6.41
N LEU A 174 -8.62 -12.36 6.13
CA LEU A 174 -8.24 -12.70 4.75
C LEU A 174 -8.49 -14.20 4.49
N ALA A 175 -8.74 -14.51 3.24
CA ALA A 175 -8.89 -15.89 2.76
C ALA A 175 -8.33 -16.01 1.35
N GLY A 176 -7.71 -17.15 1.05
CA GLY A 176 -7.13 -17.36 -0.27
C GLY A 176 -6.95 -18.82 -0.63
N VAL A 177 -6.61 -18.99 -1.90
CA VAL A 177 -6.31 -20.29 -2.50
C VAL A 177 -5.05 -20.17 -3.34
N ALA A 178 -4.26 -21.25 -3.41
CA ALA A 178 -3.09 -21.29 -4.28
C ALA A 178 -3.00 -22.59 -5.04
N TYR A 179 -2.46 -22.49 -6.25
CA TYR A 179 -2.07 -23.59 -7.10
C TYR A 179 -0.59 -23.52 -7.40
N GLU A 180 0.13 -24.62 -7.17
CA GLU A 180 1.58 -24.66 -7.28
C GLU A 180 2.01 -25.88 -8.12
N ILE A 181 3.00 -25.68 -9.01
CA ILE A 181 3.75 -26.75 -9.68
C ILE A 181 5.24 -26.49 -9.42
N PRO A 182 5.82 -27.16 -8.39
CA PRO A 182 7.21 -26.90 -7.97
C PRO A 182 8.24 -27.08 -9.09
N ASP A 183 8.07 -28.07 -9.96
CA ASP A 183 9.02 -28.41 -11.03
C ASP A 183 9.33 -27.25 -11.99
N ILE A 184 8.38 -26.34 -12.16
CA ILE A 184 8.51 -25.15 -13.02
C ILE A 184 8.39 -23.85 -12.22
N ALA A 185 8.49 -23.92 -10.89
CA ALA A 185 8.31 -22.79 -9.98
C ALA A 185 6.99 -22.02 -10.22
N LEU A 186 5.95 -22.70 -10.76
CA LEU A 186 4.64 -22.08 -10.94
C LEU A 186 3.94 -21.95 -9.60
N ARG A 187 3.48 -20.75 -9.31
CA ARG A 187 2.51 -20.47 -8.25
C ARG A 187 1.51 -19.43 -8.74
N ILE A 188 0.24 -19.71 -8.54
CA ILE A 188 -0.86 -18.77 -8.72
C ILE A 188 -1.60 -18.74 -7.39
N ALA A 189 -1.71 -17.57 -6.78
CA ALA A 189 -2.35 -17.39 -5.49
C ALA A 189 -3.36 -16.24 -5.56
N ALA A 190 -4.57 -16.47 -5.10
CA ALA A 190 -5.64 -15.49 -5.05
C ALA A 190 -6.02 -15.24 -3.58
N THR A 191 -5.95 -13.98 -3.16
CA THR A 191 -6.22 -13.53 -1.79
C THR A 191 -7.34 -12.50 -1.78
N TYR A 192 -8.33 -12.68 -0.94
CA TYR A 192 -9.31 -11.67 -0.56
C TYR A 192 -8.99 -11.15 0.84
N GLU A 193 -8.97 -9.83 1.01
CA GLU A 193 -8.90 -9.16 2.31
C GLU A 193 -10.21 -8.40 2.56
N SER A 194 -10.83 -8.64 3.72
CA SER A 194 -12.05 -7.93 4.10
C SER A 194 -11.77 -6.46 4.41
N LYS A 195 -12.79 -5.65 4.29
CA LYS A 195 -12.77 -4.29 4.84
C LYS A 195 -12.66 -4.29 6.37
N THR A 196 -12.20 -3.16 6.93
CA THR A 196 -12.36 -2.82 8.34
C THR A 196 -13.04 -1.45 8.45
N THR A 197 -13.99 -1.31 9.35
CA THR A 197 -14.71 -0.05 9.58
C THR A 197 -14.32 0.49 10.95
N HIS A 198 -13.71 1.66 10.98
CA HIS A 198 -13.17 2.30 12.17
C HIS A 198 -14.14 3.36 12.68
N ASP A 199 -14.39 3.34 13.99
CA ASP A 199 -15.32 4.23 14.68
C ASP A 199 -14.59 5.41 15.32
N PHE A 200 -14.86 6.60 14.83
CA PHE A 200 -14.25 7.82 15.33
C PHE A 200 -15.31 8.80 15.86
N ARG A 201 -14.84 9.86 16.51
CA ARG A 201 -15.66 10.98 16.97
C ARG A 201 -15.07 12.28 16.49
N ASP A 202 -15.93 13.20 16.06
CA ASP A 202 -15.55 14.57 15.72
C ASP A 202 -15.30 15.44 16.98
N ASN A 203 -14.98 16.72 16.79
CA ASN A 203 -14.71 17.63 17.91
C ASN A 203 -15.93 17.91 18.81
N THR A 204 -17.14 17.61 18.33
CA THR A 204 -18.38 17.74 19.13
C THR A 204 -18.74 16.46 19.86
N GLY A 205 -17.98 15.36 19.61
CA GLY A 205 -18.25 14.03 20.12
C GLY A 205 -19.25 13.24 19.27
N ALA A 206 -19.67 13.75 18.11
CA ALA A 206 -20.53 13.03 17.20
C ALA A 206 -19.77 11.89 16.49
N PRO A 207 -20.37 10.69 16.36
CA PRO A 207 -19.70 9.56 15.76
C PRO A 207 -19.64 9.70 14.22
N PHE A 208 -18.55 9.18 13.65
CA PHE A 208 -18.40 8.93 12.21
C PHE A 208 -17.52 7.71 11.96
N GLU A 209 -17.72 7.08 10.83
CA GLU A 209 -17.02 5.87 10.43
C GLU A 209 -16.06 6.14 9.27
N VAL A 210 -14.91 5.44 9.28
CA VAL A 210 -13.97 5.42 8.16
C VAL A 210 -13.72 3.96 7.77
N GLU A 211 -14.03 3.63 6.51
CA GLU A 211 -13.80 2.30 5.97
C GLU A 211 -12.42 2.21 5.32
N ILE A 212 -11.58 1.26 5.78
CA ILE A 212 -10.44 0.79 5.00
C ILE A 212 -10.97 -0.32 4.09
N PRO A 213 -10.99 -0.09 2.76
CA PRO A 213 -11.75 -0.94 1.86
C PRO A 213 -11.17 -2.34 1.67
N GLN A 214 -12.05 -3.26 1.30
CA GLN A 214 -11.68 -4.62 0.89
C GLN A 214 -10.79 -4.63 -0.35
N SER A 215 -10.03 -5.72 -0.50
CA SER A 215 -9.18 -5.94 -1.67
C SER A 215 -9.20 -7.38 -2.16
N PHE A 216 -8.87 -7.55 -3.43
CA PHE A 216 -8.61 -8.83 -4.05
C PHE A 216 -7.27 -8.77 -4.76
N THR A 217 -6.38 -9.72 -4.48
CA THR A 217 -5.05 -9.79 -5.09
C THR A 217 -4.84 -11.14 -5.75
N LEU A 218 -4.39 -11.13 -6.98
CA LEU A 218 -3.89 -12.29 -7.70
C LEU A 218 -2.39 -12.16 -7.87
N HIS A 219 -1.64 -13.12 -7.35
CA HIS A 219 -0.21 -13.27 -7.60
C HIS A 219 0.03 -14.46 -8.54
N ALA A 220 0.95 -14.30 -9.46
CA ALA A 220 1.39 -15.37 -10.35
C ALA A 220 2.90 -15.33 -10.53
N GLN A 221 3.54 -16.48 -10.55
CA GLN A 221 4.95 -16.63 -10.90
C GLN A 221 5.18 -17.94 -11.64
N THR A 222 6.24 -17.99 -12.47
CA THR A 222 6.70 -19.22 -13.12
C THR A 222 8.15 -19.10 -13.56
N GLY A 223 8.87 -20.22 -13.53
CA GLY A 223 10.19 -20.34 -14.16
C GLY A 223 10.05 -20.34 -15.67
N ILE A 224 10.73 -19.43 -16.36
CA ILE A 224 10.70 -19.29 -17.83
C ILE A 224 11.99 -19.76 -18.50
N ALA A 225 13.06 -19.86 -17.73
CA ALA A 225 14.35 -20.38 -18.14
C ALA A 225 15.13 -20.85 -16.90
N PRO A 226 16.24 -21.61 -17.04
CA PRO A 226 17.09 -21.93 -15.90
C PRO A 226 17.50 -20.66 -15.11
N LYS A 227 17.28 -20.70 -13.80
CA LYS A 227 17.61 -19.57 -12.88
C LYS A 227 16.84 -18.28 -13.18
N THR A 228 15.75 -18.33 -13.97
CA THR A 228 14.95 -17.14 -14.35
C THR A 228 13.50 -17.33 -14.02
N LEU A 229 12.96 -16.44 -13.20
CA LEU A 229 11.57 -16.40 -12.76
C LEU A 229 10.87 -15.18 -13.39
N LEU A 230 9.69 -15.40 -13.95
CA LEU A 230 8.72 -14.34 -14.25
C LEU A 230 7.70 -14.30 -13.13
N PHE A 231 7.33 -13.11 -12.67
CA PHE A 231 6.33 -12.92 -11.63
C PHE A 231 5.49 -11.68 -11.90
N GLY A 232 4.31 -11.64 -11.31
CA GLY A 232 3.44 -10.48 -11.39
C GLY A 232 2.28 -10.56 -10.43
N SER A 233 1.59 -9.45 -10.32
CA SER A 233 0.36 -9.34 -9.53
C SER A 233 -0.66 -8.44 -10.18
N ALA A 234 -1.93 -8.67 -9.84
CA ALA A 234 -3.04 -7.78 -10.10
C ALA A 234 -3.82 -7.63 -8.80
N ARG A 235 -3.96 -6.39 -8.32
CA ARG A 235 -4.66 -6.07 -7.08
C ARG A 235 -5.79 -5.08 -7.36
N TRP A 236 -6.99 -5.45 -6.94
CA TRP A 236 -8.15 -4.59 -6.91
C TRP A 236 -8.42 -4.13 -5.47
N ARG A 237 -8.76 -2.86 -5.31
CA ARG A 237 -9.23 -2.31 -4.04
C ARG A 237 -10.42 -1.37 -4.23
N GLU A 238 -11.40 -1.48 -3.33
CA GLU A 238 -12.68 -0.75 -3.40
C GLU A 238 -12.58 0.68 -2.82
N TRP A 239 -11.61 1.48 -3.32
CA TRP A 239 -11.34 2.83 -2.81
C TRP A 239 -12.53 3.79 -2.90
N SER A 240 -13.52 3.54 -3.75
CA SER A 240 -14.77 4.32 -3.81
C SER A 240 -15.57 4.31 -2.49
N LYS A 241 -15.25 3.43 -1.54
CA LYS A 241 -15.87 3.36 -0.20
C LYS A 241 -15.11 4.13 0.87
N PHE A 242 -13.86 4.51 0.58
CA PHE A 242 -13.08 5.31 1.51
C PHE A 242 -13.65 6.72 1.62
N ASN A 243 -14.02 7.13 2.84
CA ASN A 243 -14.60 8.44 3.10
C ASN A 243 -14.29 8.88 4.53
N VAL A 244 -13.71 10.07 4.69
CA VAL A 244 -13.47 10.73 5.98
C VAL A 244 -14.36 11.95 6.04
N GLN A 245 -15.53 11.85 6.71
CA GLN A 245 -16.54 12.89 6.73
C GLN A 245 -17.05 13.15 8.16
N PRO A 246 -16.25 13.85 8.99
CA PRO A 246 -16.70 14.26 10.33
C PRO A 246 -17.94 15.14 10.25
N PRO A 247 -18.97 14.91 11.07
CA PRO A 247 -20.23 15.70 11.04
C PRO A 247 -20.03 17.20 11.25
N ASP A 248 -19.04 17.60 12.05
CA ASP A 248 -18.74 19.02 12.35
C ASP A 248 -17.88 19.72 11.29
N PHE A 249 -17.34 18.98 10.31
CA PHE A 249 -16.59 19.60 9.20
C PHE A 249 -17.55 20.20 8.18
N LEU A 250 -17.61 21.52 8.16
CA LEU A 250 -18.50 22.29 7.28
C LEU A 250 -17.72 23.17 6.32
N THR A 251 -18.11 23.17 5.05
CA THR A 251 -17.61 24.07 4.02
C THR A 251 -18.73 24.98 3.52
N PHE A 252 -18.39 26.21 3.18
CA PHE A 252 -19.36 27.16 2.59
C PHE A 252 -19.51 26.89 1.08
N VAL A 253 -20.73 26.71 0.63
CA VAL A 253 -21.07 26.56 -0.79
C VAL A 253 -21.86 27.80 -1.23
N PRO A 254 -21.36 28.61 -2.18
CA PRO A 254 -22.05 29.79 -2.67
C PRO A 254 -23.46 29.49 -3.13
N GLY A 255 -24.43 30.29 -2.70
CA GLY A 255 -25.86 30.12 -3.02
C GLY A 255 -26.59 29.01 -2.26
N VAL A 256 -25.88 28.20 -1.45
CA VAL A 256 -26.45 27.08 -0.70
C VAL A 256 -26.22 27.23 0.81
N GLY A 257 -25.06 27.75 1.23
CA GLY A 257 -24.66 27.90 2.64
C GLY A 257 -23.77 26.75 3.12
N PRO A 258 -23.70 26.54 4.45
CA PRO A 258 -22.90 25.48 5.05
C PRO A 258 -23.29 24.08 4.57
N LYS A 259 -22.29 23.27 4.19
CA LYS A 259 -22.46 21.85 3.82
C LYS A 259 -21.39 21.01 4.48
N ASN A 260 -21.79 19.87 5.02
CA ASN A 260 -20.90 18.82 5.41
C ASN A 260 -20.38 18.12 4.16
N ARG A 261 -19.08 18.07 3.98
CA ARG A 261 -18.38 17.42 2.87
C ARG A 261 -17.26 16.55 3.40
N PRO A 262 -16.81 15.53 2.66
CA PRO A 262 -15.62 14.79 3.05
C PRO A 262 -14.39 15.70 3.15
N VAL A 263 -13.56 15.44 4.15
CA VAL A 263 -12.18 15.96 4.22
C VAL A 263 -11.31 15.22 3.22
N ALA A 264 -11.49 13.90 3.14
CA ALA A 264 -10.82 13.03 2.18
C ALA A 264 -11.78 11.91 1.73
N SER A 265 -11.72 11.54 0.46
CA SER A 265 -12.53 10.44 -0.09
C SER A 265 -11.84 9.82 -1.29
N GLY A 266 -12.05 8.53 -1.48
CA GLY A 266 -11.78 7.86 -2.75
C GLY A 266 -12.89 8.15 -3.77
N THR A 267 -12.52 8.19 -5.05
CA THR A 267 -13.47 8.47 -6.14
C THR A 267 -13.89 7.20 -6.85
N SER A 268 -12.97 6.30 -7.09
CA SER A 268 -13.15 5.09 -7.91
C SER A 268 -12.45 3.89 -7.32
N ASN A 269 -12.87 2.70 -7.75
CA ASN A 269 -12.17 1.46 -7.44
C ASN A 269 -10.94 1.33 -8.33
N ILE A 270 -9.84 0.82 -7.77
CA ILE A 270 -8.53 0.88 -8.39
C ILE A 270 -7.99 -0.53 -8.63
N TRP A 271 -7.35 -0.69 -9.79
CA TRP A 271 -6.54 -1.83 -10.14
C TRP A 271 -5.09 -1.43 -10.25
N THR A 272 -4.22 -2.11 -9.52
CA THR A 272 -2.77 -2.01 -9.66
C THR A 272 -2.20 -3.29 -10.22
N TYR A 273 -1.22 -3.17 -11.09
CA TYR A 273 -0.57 -4.31 -11.75
C TYR A 273 0.93 -4.21 -11.54
N GLU A 274 1.57 -5.35 -11.36
CA GLU A 274 3.03 -5.47 -11.38
C GLU A 274 3.43 -6.64 -12.26
N LEU A 275 4.49 -6.46 -13.05
CA LEU A 275 5.14 -7.50 -13.83
C LEU A 275 6.65 -7.36 -13.68
N GLY A 276 7.33 -8.46 -13.38
CA GLY A 276 8.77 -8.45 -13.19
C GLY A 276 9.42 -9.77 -13.54
N ALA A 277 10.74 -9.72 -13.67
CA ALA A 277 11.57 -10.89 -13.86
C ALA A 277 12.75 -10.87 -12.90
N GLY A 278 13.07 -12.05 -12.35
CA GLY A 278 14.23 -12.28 -11.49
C GLY A 278 15.20 -13.28 -12.11
N HIS A 279 16.49 -13.06 -11.91
CA HIS A 279 17.52 -13.97 -12.39
C HIS A 279 18.58 -14.23 -11.30
N LYS A 280 18.95 -15.50 -11.14
CA LYS A 280 20.02 -15.93 -10.23
C LYS A 280 21.34 -15.95 -11.01
N PHE A 281 22.22 -14.96 -10.79
CA PHE A 281 23.50 -14.82 -11.48
C PHE A 281 24.52 -15.85 -11.02
N THR A 282 24.61 -16.04 -9.70
CA THR A 282 25.47 -17.03 -9.05
C THR A 282 24.63 -17.82 -8.02
N ASP A 283 25.26 -18.71 -7.27
CA ASP A 283 24.54 -19.45 -6.23
C ASP A 283 24.10 -18.55 -5.06
N ASN A 284 24.76 -17.41 -4.87
CA ASN A 284 24.45 -16.46 -3.79
C ASN A 284 23.80 -15.18 -4.29
N TRP A 285 24.05 -14.75 -5.52
CA TRP A 285 23.56 -13.46 -6.02
C TRP A 285 22.41 -13.59 -7.01
N SER A 286 21.37 -12.84 -6.79
CA SER A 286 20.25 -12.69 -7.71
C SER A 286 19.86 -11.22 -7.86
N GLY A 287 19.17 -10.92 -8.94
CA GLY A 287 18.63 -9.60 -9.18
C GLY A 287 17.28 -9.70 -9.84
N ALA A 288 16.52 -8.62 -9.75
CA ALA A 288 15.21 -8.55 -10.36
C ALA A 288 14.90 -7.12 -10.85
N ALA A 289 14.04 -7.06 -11.87
CA ALA A 289 13.47 -5.82 -12.37
C ALA A 289 11.95 -5.98 -12.47
N ALA A 290 11.20 -4.92 -12.18
CA ALA A 290 9.75 -4.91 -12.31
C ALA A 290 9.23 -3.57 -12.78
N ILE A 291 8.07 -3.62 -13.42
CA ILE A 291 7.27 -2.47 -13.81
C ILE A 291 5.93 -2.58 -13.07
N GLY A 292 5.53 -1.49 -12.42
CA GLY A 292 4.20 -1.34 -11.82
C GLY A 292 3.37 -0.35 -12.64
N TYR A 293 2.07 -0.57 -12.67
CA TYR A 293 1.13 0.27 -13.41
C TYR A 293 -0.19 0.38 -12.67
N GLU A 294 -0.69 1.60 -12.62
CA GLU A 294 -2.04 1.94 -12.21
C GLU A 294 -2.62 2.92 -13.21
N LYS A 295 -3.85 2.66 -13.62
CA LYS A 295 -4.50 3.49 -14.62
C LYS A 295 -4.90 4.84 -14.04
N ASP A 296 -4.61 5.91 -14.77
CA ASP A 296 -5.22 7.22 -14.61
C ASP A 296 -6.72 7.12 -14.98
N LEU A 297 -7.60 7.49 -14.06
CA LEU A 297 -9.05 7.42 -14.23
C LEU A 297 -9.64 8.75 -14.69
N GLY A 298 -8.87 9.86 -14.60
CA GLY A 298 -9.32 11.20 -14.95
C GLY A 298 -10.34 11.79 -13.98
N ASP A 299 -10.43 11.24 -12.79
CA ASP A 299 -11.35 11.71 -11.76
C ASP A 299 -10.82 13.00 -11.09
N THR A 300 -11.74 13.85 -10.62
CA THR A 300 -11.36 14.94 -9.71
C THR A 300 -10.97 14.34 -8.37
N VAL A 301 -9.70 14.47 -8.00
CA VAL A 301 -9.17 13.90 -6.76
C VAL A 301 -9.43 14.81 -5.55
N GLY A 302 -9.35 14.22 -4.35
CA GLY A 302 -9.39 14.99 -3.11
C GLY A 302 -8.18 15.93 -2.97
N ASN A 303 -8.35 17.04 -2.26
CA ASN A 303 -7.29 18.02 -2.09
C ASN A 303 -6.07 17.49 -1.30
N PHE A 304 -6.22 16.37 -0.61
CA PHE A 304 -5.16 15.65 0.09
C PHE A 304 -4.63 14.42 -0.67
N SER A 305 -4.90 14.29 -1.98
CA SER A 305 -4.36 13.22 -2.84
C SER A 305 -3.28 13.75 -3.78
N GLY A 306 -3.64 14.54 -4.76
CA GLY A 306 -2.72 15.18 -5.71
C GLY A 306 -2.18 14.27 -6.81
N THR A 307 -2.67 13.03 -6.95
CA THR A 307 -2.22 12.07 -7.97
C THR A 307 -3.36 11.17 -8.43
N ASP A 308 -3.30 10.71 -9.69
CA ASP A 308 -4.23 9.74 -10.27
C ASP A 308 -3.45 8.80 -11.21
N GLY A 309 -3.34 7.53 -10.81
CA GLY A 309 -2.54 6.53 -11.50
C GLY A 309 -1.03 6.71 -11.38
N TYR A 310 -0.26 5.75 -11.88
CA TYR A 310 1.20 5.81 -11.95
C TYR A 310 1.80 4.76 -12.90
N ILE A 311 3.07 5.01 -13.29
CA ILE A 311 3.97 3.99 -13.83
C ILE A 311 5.20 3.93 -12.91
N SER A 312 5.68 2.73 -12.57
CA SER A 312 6.88 2.60 -11.74
C SER A 312 7.87 1.60 -12.29
N TYR A 313 9.15 1.82 -11.98
CA TYR A 313 10.28 1.00 -12.41
C TYR A 313 11.10 0.63 -11.18
N GLY A 314 11.20 -0.67 -10.91
CA GLY A 314 11.91 -1.20 -9.74
C GLY A 314 13.10 -2.06 -10.14
N LEU A 315 14.17 -1.95 -9.37
CA LEU A 315 15.34 -2.83 -9.43
C LEU A 315 15.66 -3.34 -8.02
N ALA A 316 16.03 -4.60 -7.93
CA ALA A 316 16.46 -5.19 -6.67
C ALA A 316 17.64 -6.13 -6.88
N VAL A 317 18.47 -6.27 -5.85
CA VAL A 317 19.52 -7.26 -5.76
C VAL A 317 19.40 -7.99 -4.42
N SER A 318 19.66 -9.28 -4.45
CA SER A 318 19.65 -10.13 -3.25
C SER A 318 20.96 -10.89 -3.13
N TYR A 319 21.43 -11.00 -1.90
CA TYR A 319 22.50 -11.89 -1.50
C TYR A 319 21.93 -12.94 -0.54
N GLU A 320 22.18 -14.22 -0.83
CA GLU A 320 21.61 -15.36 -0.12
C GLU A 320 22.72 -16.31 0.28
N THR A 321 22.69 -16.75 1.52
CA THR A 321 23.49 -17.85 2.08
C THR A 321 22.55 -19.00 2.42
N ASP A 322 23.02 -20.03 3.10
CA ASP A 322 22.18 -21.17 3.49
C ASP A 322 21.01 -20.76 4.39
N ASP A 323 21.23 -19.79 5.28
CA ASP A 323 20.25 -19.37 6.29
C ASP A 323 19.75 -17.92 6.09
N TRP A 324 20.57 -17.05 5.54
CA TRP A 324 20.29 -15.61 5.45
C TRP A 324 20.07 -15.15 4.02
N LYS A 325 19.09 -14.29 3.84
CA LYS A 325 18.90 -13.56 2.59
C LYS A 325 18.70 -12.07 2.88
N VAL A 326 19.52 -11.25 2.22
CA VAL A 326 19.38 -9.79 2.26
C VAL A 326 19.01 -9.32 0.85
N THR A 327 17.90 -8.62 0.76
CA THR A 327 17.44 -7.99 -0.49
C THR A 327 17.41 -6.49 -0.31
N THR A 328 18.01 -5.75 -1.23
CA THR A 328 17.86 -4.30 -1.31
C THR A 328 17.34 -3.91 -2.67
N GLY A 329 16.58 -2.83 -2.73
CA GLY A 329 16.00 -2.36 -3.98
C GLY A 329 15.69 -0.88 -3.97
N VAL A 330 15.52 -0.37 -5.18
CA VAL A 330 15.09 1.01 -5.45
C VAL A 330 13.95 1.00 -6.46
N ARG A 331 13.04 1.96 -6.33
CA ARG A 331 11.93 2.13 -7.28
C ARG A 331 11.75 3.61 -7.57
N TYR A 332 11.65 3.95 -8.84
CA TYR A 332 11.19 5.23 -9.32
C TYR A 332 9.73 5.11 -9.73
N ILE A 333 8.92 6.11 -9.37
CA ILE A 333 7.48 6.13 -9.62
C ILE A 333 7.17 7.47 -10.29
N ASP A 334 6.67 7.41 -11.50
CA ASP A 334 6.11 8.53 -12.24
C ASP A 334 4.62 8.59 -11.90
N LEU A 335 4.24 9.60 -11.12
CA LEU A 335 2.89 9.77 -10.59
C LEU A 335 2.03 10.50 -11.62
N GLY A 336 0.87 9.96 -11.92
CA GLY A 336 -0.09 10.54 -12.84
C GLY A 336 -0.55 11.93 -12.40
N SER A 337 -0.90 12.75 -13.38
CA SER A 337 -1.45 14.08 -13.16
C SER A 337 -2.87 13.98 -12.61
N ALA A 338 -3.27 14.94 -11.77
CA ALA A 338 -4.60 14.96 -11.20
C ALA A 338 -5.09 16.39 -10.98
N ASP A 339 -6.38 16.61 -11.19
CA ASP A 339 -7.03 17.87 -10.85
C ASP A 339 -7.88 17.68 -9.58
N SER A 340 -7.65 18.54 -8.59
CA SER A 340 -8.60 18.72 -7.48
C SER A 340 -9.61 19.84 -7.85
N SER A 341 -10.48 20.16 -6.92
CA SER A 341 -11.46 21.24 -7.14
C SER A 341 -10.84 22.64 -7.34
N VAL A 342 -9.56 22.84 -6.95
CA VAL A 342 -8.90 24.15 -6.96
C VAL A 342 -7.46 24.12 -7.48
N THR A 343 -6.87 22.94 -7.64
CA THR A 343 -5.44 22.76 -7.96
C THR A 343 -5.25 21.68 -9.02
N SER A 344 -4.42 21.96 -10.01
CA SER A 344 -3.93 20.99 -10.99
C SER A 344 -2.53 20.53 -10.59
N PHE A 345 -2.37 19.22 -10.40
CA PHE A 345 -1.12 18.56 -10.01
C PHE A 345 -0.53 17.84 -11.22
N SER A 346 0.76 18.07 -11.50
CA SER A 346 1.43 17.47 -12.65
C SER A 346 2.95 17.40 -12.49
N GLY A 347 3.61 16.48 -13.21
CA GLY A 347 5.06 16.31 -13.14
C GLY A 347 5.52 15.75 -11.78
N ASN A 348 4.69 14.97 -11.14
CA ASN A 348 4.90 14.42 -9.82
C ASN A 348 5.64 13.08 -9.90
N SER A 349 6.43 12.79 -8.89
CA SER A 349 7.19 11.53 -8.82
C SER A 349 7.46 11.12 -7.39
N ALA A 350 7.88 9.85 -7.22
CA ALA A 350 8.43 9.40 -5.96
C ALA A 350 9.63 8.48 -6.20
N VAL A 351 10.54 8.47 -5.24
CA VAL A 351 11.63 7.50 -5.18
C VAL A 351 11.50 6.73 -3.88
N SER A 352 11.57 5.42 -3.97
CA SER A 352 11.67 4.58 -2.78
C SER A 352 12.94 3.73 -2.80
N ALA A 353 13.46 3.45 -1.60
CA ALA A 353 14.52 2.51 -1.38
C ALA A 353 14.19 1.65 -0.16
N GLY A 354 14.61 0.39 -0.18
CA GLY A 354 14.30 -0.47 0.94
C GLY A 354 15.27 -1.64 1.08
N VAL A 355 15.18 -2.27 2.24
CA VAL A 355 15.91 -3.48 2.59
C VAL A 355 14.97 -4.49 3.21
N LYS A 356 15.12 -5.75 2.83
CA LYS A 356 14.52 -6.90 3.51
C LYS A 356 15.61 -7.87 3.92
N VAL A 357 15.59 -8.26 5.19
CA VAL A 357 16.48 -9.29 5.74
C VAL A 357 15.61 -10.45 6.17
N SER A 358 15.93 -11.65 5.73
CA SER A 358 15.24 -12.86 6.16
C SER A 358 16.22 -13.92 6.65
N TYR A 359 15.73 -14.74 7.57
CA TYR A 359 16.45 -15.83 8.20
C TYR A 359 15.60 -17.11 8.22
N THR A 360 16.18 -18.18 7.70
CA THR A 360 15.54 -19.51 7.61
C THR A 360 16.25 -20.47 8.55
N PHE A 361 15.53 -21.25 9.40
CA PHE A 361 16.12 -22.15 10.40
C PHE A 361 15.21 -23.31 10.79
#